data_6ded9e5ee3079dd8b3a58437624350b8
#
_entry.id   6ded9e5ee3079dd8b3a58437624350b8
#
_cell.length_a   1.000
_cell.length_b   1.000
_cell.length_c   1.000
_cell.angle_alpha   90.00
_cell.angle_beta   90.00
_cell.angle_gamma   90.00
#
_symmetry.space_group_name_H-M   'P 1'
#
loop_
_entity.id
_entity.type
_entity.pdbx_description
1 polymer ?
#
loop_
_entity_poly.entity_id
_entity_poly.type
_entity_poly.pdbx_seq_one_letter_code
_entity_poly.pdbx_strand_id
1 'polypeptide(L)'
;MSSISEMQHKVRQANKLRITNNDKDSEEEQLNMSSYSGVVEYFPEELVITLKAGTTIDEVNKILSKNNQALAFFTDDSKKTIGSLYATSGAEFSDSVLGVQIINGKGELLNFGGQVMKNVAGYDVSRLLVGSMGRLAIITQ
;
A
#
# COMPACT_ATOMS: atom_id res chain seq x y z
N MET A 1 -3.14 10.48 -14.15
CA MET A 1 -3.32 9.34 -13.25
C MET A 1 -2.19 8.35 -13.46
N SER A 2 -1.43 8.07 -12.42
CA SER A 2 -0.27 7.17 -12.53
C SER A 2 -0.71 5.73 -12.71
N SER A 3 -0.30 5.10 -13.81
CA SER A 3 -0.44 3.66 -14.02
C SER A 3 0.78 2.92 -13.46
N ILE A 4 0.67 1.60 -13.30
CA ILE A 4 1.80 0.76 -12.91
C ILE A 4 2.97 0.95 -13.87
N SER A 5 2.71 0.97 -15.17
CA SER A 5 3.76 1.14 -16.20
C SER A 5 4.47 2.50 -16.09
N GLU A 6 3.73 3.57 -15.81
CA GLU A 6 4.31 4.89 -15.58
C GLU A 6 5.18 4.93 -14.33
N MET A 7 4.74 4.32 -13.25
CA MET A 7 5.51 4.19 -12.01
C MET A 7 6.81 3.41 -12.23
N GLN A 8 6.73 2.27 -12.92
CA GLN A 8 7.91 1.46 -13.26
C GLN A 8 8.91 2.24 -14.11
N HIS A 9 8.42 2.98 -15.11
CA HIS A 9 9.27 3.82 -15.95
C HIS A 9 9.96 4.91 -15.14
N LYS A 10 9.23 5.58 -14.26
CA LYS A 10 9.77 6.62 -13.40
C LYS A 10 10.84 6.10 -12.44
N VAL A 11 10.65 4.92 -11.86
CA VAL A 11 11.65 4.25 -11.02
C VAL A 11 12.94 3.97 -11.80
N ARG A 12 12.82 3.45 -13.02
CA ARG A 12 14.00 3.12 -13.84
C ARG A 12 14.82 4.32 -14.26
N GLN A 13 14.19 5.48 -14.39
CA GLN A 13 14.86 6.71 -14.84
C GLN A 13 15.40 7.58 -13.69
N ALA A 14 14.83 7.46 -12.49
CA ALA A 14 15.20 8.30 -11.36
C ALA A 14 16.49 7.80 -10.70
N ASN A 15 17.38 8.72 -10.36
CA ASN A 15 18.51 8.45 -9.47
C ASN A 15 18.07 8.36 -8.01
N LYS A 16 17.11 9.21 -7.64
CA LYS A 16 16.51 9.26 -6.32
C LYS A 16 15.04 9.65 -6.46
N LEU A 17 14.15 8.88 -5.86
CA LEU A 17 12.72 9.08 -5.97
C LEU A 17 12.07 9.09 -4.59
N ARG A 18 11.36 10.18 -4.28
CA ARG A 18 10.58 10.29 -3.07
C ARG A 18 9.12 9.88 -3.34
N ILE A 19 8.61 8.98 -2.51
CA ILE A 19 7.21 8.57 -2.56
C ILE A 19 6.40 9.49 -1.65
N THR A 20 5.30 10.02 -2.16
CA THR A 20 4.44 10.96 -1.44
C THR A 20 2.97 10.71 -1.77
N ASN A 21 2.08 11.20 -0.93
CA ASN A 21 0.64 11.26 -1.19
C ASN A 21 0.13 12.71 -1.35
N ASN A 22 1.02 13.67 -1.37
CA ASN A 22 0.72 15.07 -1.65
C ASN A 22 1.86 15.73 -2.42
N ASP A 23 1.55 16.70 -3.25
CA ASP A 23 2.55 17.49 -3.94
C ASP A 23 3.13 18.52 -2.97
N LYS A 24 4.41 18.44 -2.73
CA LYS A 24 5.17 19.45 -1.99
C LYS A 24 6.31 19.93 -2.86
N ASP A 25 6.57 21.21 -2.80
CA ASP A 25 7.76 21.78 -3.42
C ASP A 25 9.00 21.16 -2.79
N SER A 26 9.70 20.37 -3.56
CA SER A 26 11.00 19.81 -3.17
C SER A 26 11.90 19.71 -4.40
N GLU A 27 13.19 19.82 -4.17
CA GLU A 27 14.20 19.64 -5.23
C GLU A 27 14.33 18.17 -5.66
N GLU A 28 13.75 17.24 -4.88
CA GLU A 28 13.79 15.80 -5.19
C GLU A 28 12.66 15.42 -6.14
N GLU A 29 12.94 14.48 -7.03
CA GLU A 29 11.96 13.89 -7.90
C GLU A 29 10.92 13.11 -7.07
N GLN A 30 9.62 13.37 -7.29
CA GLN A 30 8.54 12.82 -6.49
C GLN A 30 7.64 11.90 -7.30
N LEU A 31 7.13 10.86 -6.63
CA LEU A 31 6.04 10.02 -7.11
C LEU A 31 4.85 10.19 -6.16
N ASN A 32 3.81 10.87 -6.64
CA ASN A 32 2.56 11.06 -5.88
C ASN A 32 1.63 9.87 -6.10
N MET A 33 1.30 9.16 -5.02
CA MET A 33 0.47 7.97 -5.04
C MET A 33 -1.02 8.26 -4.78
N SER A 34 -1.41 9.50 -4.47
CA SER A 34 -2.80 9.82 -4.08
C SER A 34 -3.84 9.54 -5.16
N SER A 35 -3.47 9.63 -6.43
CA SER A 35 -4.35 9.32 -7.55
C SER A 35 -4.49 7.83 -7.85
N TYR A 36 -3.59 7.00 -7.29
CA TYR A 36 -3.64 5.55 -7.44
C TYR A 36 -4.48 4.93 -6.33
N SER A 37 -5.80 5.13 -6.41
CA SER A 37 -6.78 4.75 -5.39
C SER A 37 -7.88 3.86 -5.95
N GLY A 38 -8.56 3.17 -5.07
CA GLY A 38 -9.70 2.33 -5.36
C GLY A 38 -9.57 0.90 -4.83
N VAL A 39 -10.68 0.15 -4.91
CA VAL A 39 -10.73 -1.26 -4.54
C VAL A 39 -10.38 -2.10 -5.77
N VAL A 40 -9.46 -3.03 -5.60
CA VAL A 40 -9.13 -4.04 -6.62
C VAL A 40 -10.10 -5.22 -6.50
N GLU A 41 -10.26 -5.77 -5.28
CA GLU A 41 -11.16 -6.87 -4.97
C GLU A 41 -11.68 -6.74 -3.53
N TYR A 42 -12.89 -7.20 -3.29
CA TYR A 42 -13.46 -7.26 -1.96
C TYR A 42 -14.32 -8.51 -1.80
N PHE A 43 -13.97 -9.35 -0.84
CA PHE A 43 -14.68 -10.58 -0.47
C PHE A 43 -15.14 -10.49 0.98
N PRO A 44 -16.35 -9.93 1.24
CA PRO A 44 -16.84 -9.73 2.61
C PRO A 44 -16.94 -11.03 3.43
N GLU A 45 -17.30 -12.12 2.78
CA GLU A 45 -17.45 -13.43 3.43
C GLU A 45 -16.10 -13.99 3.91
N GLU A 46 -15.02 -13.64 3.21
CA GLU A 46 -13.65 -14.06 3.55
C GLU A 46 -12.93 -13.03 4.42
N LEU A 47 -13.54 -11.90 4.69
CA LEU A 47 -12.96 -10.78 5.44
C LEU A 47 -11.67 -10.23 4.79
N VAL A 48 -11.63 -10.19 3.46
CA VAL A 48 -10.46 -9.76 2.69
C VAL A 48 -10.82 -8.64 1.73
N ILE A 49 -10.01 -7.60 1.71
CA ILE A 49 -10.09 -6.51 0.74
C ILE A 49 -8.70 -6.21 0.17
N THR A 50 -8.62 -6.03 -1.14
CA THR A 50 -7.39 -5.61 -1.84
C THR A 50 -7.57 -4.17 -2.33
N LEU A 51 -6.68 -3.32 -1.92
CA LEU A 51 -6.76 -1.87 -2.12
C LEU A 51 -5.52 -1.34 -2.85
N LYS A 52 -5.73 -0.37 -3.73
CA LYS A 52 -4.63 0.44 -4.26
C LYS A 52 -4.07 1.33 -3.16
N ALA A 53 -2.76 1.54 -3.16
CA ALA A 53 -2.05 2.21 -2.07
C ALA A 53 -2.50 3.65 -1.78
N GLY A 54 -3.01 4.36 -2.78
CA GLY A 54 -3.54 5.72 -2.64
C GLY A 54 -4.95 5.81 -2.03
N THR A 55 -5.59 4.70 -1.72
CA THR A 55 -6.92 4.67 -1.11
C THR A 55 -6.86 5.16 0.33
N THR A 56 -7.74 6.11 0.69
CA THR A 56 -7.80 6.64 2.06
C THR A 56 -8.57 5.73 3.00
N ILE A 57 -8.29 5.83 4.28
CA ILE A 57 -9.02 5.08 5.32
C ILE A 57 -10.51 5.44 5.32
N ASP A 58 -10.87 6.70 5.08
CA ASP A 58 -12.26 7.12 4.93
C ASP A 58 -13.00 6.36 3.83
N GLU A 59 -12.36 6.22 2.67
CA GLU A 59 -12.93 5.47 1.54
C GLU A 59 -13.12 3.99 1.90
N VAL A 60 -12.13 3.40 2.56
CA VAL A 60 -12.20 1.99 3.01
C VAL A 60 -13.33 1.80 4.02
N ASN A 61 -13.41 2.66 5.02
CA ASN A 61 -14.46 2.58 6.05
C ASN A 61 -15.88 2.70 5.46
N LYS A 62 -16.08 3.57 4.46
CA LYS A 62 -17.35 3.69 3.75
C LYS A 62 -17.75 2.40 3.03
N ILE A 63 -16.78 1.71 2.44
CA ILE A 63 -17.01 0.45 1.74
C ILE A 63 -17.34 -0.67 2.73
N LEU A 64 -16.52 -0.80 3.78
CA LEU A 64 -16.69 -1.86 4.79
C LEU A 64 -17.99 -1.71 5.57
N SER A 65 -18.39 -0.49 5.90
CA SER A 65 -19.62 -0.23 6.66
C SER A 65 -20.89 -0.72 5.96
N LYS A 66 -20.89 -0.80 4.64
CA LYS A 66 -22.02 -1.36 3.85
C LYS A 66 -22.25 -2.83 4.14
N ASN A 67 -21.25 -3.55 4.61
CA ASN A 67 -21.31 -4.96 5.00
C ASN A 67 -21.17 -5.15 6.51
N ASN A 68 -21.38 -4.10 7.30
CA ASN A 68 -21.22 -4.10 8.77
C ASN A 68 -19.83 -4.57 9.21
N GLN A 69 -18.81 -4.22 8.45
CA GLN A 69 -17.42 -4.57 8.72
C GLN A 69 -16.58 -3.34 9.04
N ALA A 70 -15.46 -3.54 9.69
CA ALA A 70 -14.49 -2.51 10.04
C ALA A 70 -13.06 -3.06 9.94
N LEU A 71 -12.09 -2.15 9.82
CA LEU A 71 -10.68 -2.51 9.88
C LEU A 71 -10.30 -3.04 11.27
N ALA A 72 -9.38 -4.01 11.31
CA ALA A 72 -8.90 -4.62 12.54
C ALA A 72 -7.90 -3.76 13.32
N PHE A 73 -7.50 -2.64 12.78
CA PHE A 73 -6.57 -1.68 13.38
C PHE A 73 -7.20 -0.29 13.46
N PHE A 74 -6.70 0.52 14.39
CA PHE A 74 -7.15 1.90 14.59
C PHE A 74 -6.16 2.90 14.00
N THR A 75 -6.68 3.99 13.44
CA THR A 75 -5.93 5.20 13.09
C THR A 75 -6.72 6.43 13.47
N ASP A 76 -6.05 7.44 14.00
CA ASP A 76 -6.62 8.73 14.35
C ASP A 76 -6.75 9.69 13.16
N ASP A 77 -6.14 9.34 12.02
CA ASP A 77 -6.18 10.13 10.79
C ASP A 77 -6.79 9.33 9.65
N SER A 78 -8.10 9.50 9.44
CA SER A 78 -8.85 8.83 8.37
C SER A 78 -8.50 9.29 6.95
N LYS A 79 -7.79 10.40 6.81
CA LYS A 79 -7.30 10.92 5.52
C LYS A 79 -6.01 10.27 5.06
N LYS A 80 -5.33 9.52 5.94
CA LYS A 80 -4.17 8.72 5.55
C LYS A 80 -4.55 7.70 4.49
N THR A 81 -3.62 7.45 3.57
CA THR A 81 -3.75 6.38 2.58
C THR A 81 -3.28 5.05 3.14
N ILE A 82 -3.74 3.96 2.56
CA ILE A 82 -3.29 2.60 2.92
C ILE A 82 -1.77 2.47 2.75
N GLY A 83 -1.22 2.99 1.66
CA GLY A 83 0.24 2.98 1.44
C GLY A 83 1.02 3.76 2.49
N SER A 84 0.51 4.91 2.91
CA SER A 84 1.11 5.71 3.98
C SER A 84 1.08 4.97 5.32
N LEU A 85 -0.04 4.36 5.68
CA LEU A 85 -0.14 3.51 6.87
C LEU A 85 0.83 2.34 6.81
N TYR A 86 0.90 1.67 5.68
CA TYR A 86 1.83 0.56 5.47
C TYR A 86 3.27 0.98 5.73
N ALA A 87 3.67 2.13 5.18
CA ALA A 87 5.04 2.65 5.29
C ALA A 87 5.40 3.15 6.69
N THR A 88 4.43 3.57 7.49
CA THR A 88 4.68 4.25 8.78
C THR A 88 4.19 3.49 10.01
N SER A 89 3.45 2.39 9.84
CA SER A 89 2.84 1.64 10.94
C SER A 89 3.77 0.58 11.53
N GLY A 90 3.33 -0.01 12.62
CA GLY A 90 4.04 -1.07 13.36
C GLY A 90 3.39 -2.44 13.24
N ALA A 91 3.69 -3.32 14.19
CA ALA A 91 3.32 -4.73 14.18
C ALA A 91 1.80 -4.99 14.10
N GLU A 92 0.98 -4.16 14.75
CA GLU A 92 -0.48 -4.31 14.73
C GLU A 92 -1.04 -4.23 13.31
N PHE A 93 -0.53 -3.29 12.51
CA PHE A 93 -0.91 -3.19 11.10
C PHE A 93 -0.42 -4.41 10.32
N SER A 94 0.82 -4.85 10.54
CA SER A 94 1.39 -5.98 9.79
C SER A 94 0.65 -7.28 10.00
N ASP A 95 0.05 -7.49 11.17
CA ASP A 95 -0.75 -8.67 11.47
C ASP A 95 -2.08 -8.72 10.67
N SER A 96 -2.52 -7.57 10.16
CA SER A 96 -3.72 -7.46 9.34
C SER A 96 -3.45 -7.57 7.84
N VAL A 97 -2.19 -7.64 7.41
CA VAL A 97 -1.79 -7.70 6.01
C VAL A 97 -1.55 -9.14 5.59
N LEU A 98 -2.26 -9.59 4.56
CA LEU A 98 -2.09 -10.92 3.97
C LEU A 98 -1.09 -10.96 2.84
N GLY A 99 -0.99 -9.88 2.09
CA GLY A 99 -0.09 -9.78 0.95
C GLY A 99 0.12 -8.33 0.51
N VAL A 100 1.10 -8.13 -0.34
CA VAL A 100 1.47 -6.82 -0.86
C VAL A 100 1.97 -6.93 -2.30
N GLN A 101 1.64 -5.95 -3.12
CA GLN A 101 2.27 -5.74 -4.42
C GLN A 101 3.18 -4.51 -4.35
N ILE A 102 4.36 -4.64 -4.89
CA ILE A 102 5.37 -3.58 -4.87
C ILE A 102 6.03 -3.38 -6.24
N ILE A 103 6.64 -2.20 -6.39
CA ILE A 103 7.66 -1.95 -7.42
C ILE A 103 8.99 -1.77 -6.70
N ASN A 104 9.97 -2.60 -7.03
CA ASN A 104 11.31 -2.52 -6.42
C ASN A 104 12.18 -1.45 -7.09
N GLY A 105 13.41 -1.26 -6.60
CA GLY A 105 14.35 -0.28 -7.12
C GLY A 105 14.80 -0.51 -8.56
N LYS A 106 14.55 -1.70 -9.13
CA LYS A 106 14.80 -2.03 -10.54
C LYS A 106 13.59 -1.76 -11.44
N GLY A 107 12.48 -1.32 -10.87
CA GLY A 107 11.21 -1.12 -11.59
C GLY A 107 10.45 -2.42 -11.85
N GLU A 108 10.74 -3.49 -11.14
CA GLU A 108 10.03 -4.76 -11.25
C GLU A 108 8.79 -4.78 -10.38
N LEU A 109 7.66 -5.24 -10.92
CA LEU A 109 6.41 -5.44 -10.18
C LEU A 109 6.41 -6.82 -9.56
N LEU A 110 6.33 -6.88 -8.23
CA LEU A 110 6.43 -8.12 -7.46
C LEU A 110 5.24 -8.26 -6.51
N ASN A 111 4.76 -9.49 -6.33
CA ASN A 111 3.70 -9.83 -5.39
C ASN A 111 4.24 -10.76 -4.31
N PHE A 112 3.93 -10.46 -3.05
CA PHE A 112 4.29 -11.25 -1.89
C PHE A 112 3.07 -11.58 -1.05
N GLY A 113 2.98 -12.82 -0.55
CA GLY A 113 1.84 -13.29 0.20
C GLY A 113 0.62 -13.59 -0.70
N GLY A 114 -0.56 -13.62 -0.09
CA GLY A 114 -1.80 -13.95 -0.79
C GLY A 114 -3.02 -13.44 -0.03
N GLN A 115 -4.20 -13.83 -0.51
CA GLN A 115 -5.49 -13.47 0.10
C GLN A 115 -5.96 -14.46 1.17
N VAL A 116 -5.14 -15.46 1.48
CA VAL A 116 -5.47 -16.52 2.45
C VAL A 116 -4.54 -16.43 3.64
N MET A 117 -5.08 -16.55 4.85
CA MET A 117 -4.29 -16.68 6.07
C MET A 117 -3.50 -18.00 6.02
N LYS A 118 -2.24 -17.91 5.60
CA LYS A 118 -1.38 -19.07 5.43
C LYS A 118 -0.01 -18.77 6.01
N ASN A 119 0.43 -19.59 6.96
CA ASN A 119 1.81 -19.58 7.42
C ASN A 119 2.69 -20.20 6.33
N VAL A 120 3.50 -19.39 5.69
CA VAL A 120 4.47 -19.83 4.70
C VAL A 120 5.86 -19.80 5.33
N ALA A 121 6.61 -20.88 5.20
CA ALA A 121 8.03 -20.90 5.54
C ALA A 121 8.79 -20.01 4.57
N GLY A 122 9.62 -19.07 5.06
CA GLY A 122 10.43 -18.16 4.25
C GLY A 122 10.40 -16.72 4.76
N TYR A 123 11.01 -15.81 4.02
CA TYR A 123 11.03 -14.39 4.35
C TYR A 123 9.65 -13.77 4.14
N ASP A 124 9.11 -13.15 5.18
CA ASP A 124 7.89 -12.37 5.10
C ASP A 124 8.22 -10.94 4.66
N VAL A 125 8.28 -10.73 3.35
CA VAL A 125 8.58 -9.42 2.75
C VAL A 125 7.48 -8.40 3.09
N SER A 126 6.24 -8.84 3.21
CA SER A 126 5.13 -7.94 3.56
C SER A 126 5.33 -7.35 4.97
N ARG A 127 5.81 -8.12 5.93
CA ARG A 127 6.15 -7.63 7.27
C ARG A 127 7.39 -6.74 7.29
N LEU A 128 8.40 -7.07 6.50
CA LEU A 128 9.62 -6.28 6.37
C LEU A 128 9.33 -4.85 5.90
N LEU A 129 8.39 -4.69 4.99
CA LEU A 129 8.07 -3.40 4.39
C LEU A 129 7.19 -2.52 5.29
N VAL A 130 6.47 -3.08 6.25
CA VAL A 130 5.72 -2.30 7.24
C VAL A 130 6.68 -1.44 8.06
N GLY A 131 6.42 -0.13 8.10
CA GLY A 131 7.30 0.81 8.79
C GLY A 131 8.58 1.17 8.04
N SER A 132 8.73 0.76 6.78
CA SER A 132 9.93 1.03 5.98
C SER A 132 10.08 2.48 5.52
N MET A 133 9.07 3.33 5.73
CA MET A 133 9.03 4.74 5.33
C MET A 133 9.20 4.97 3.83
N GLY A 134 8.84 4.00 3.01
CA GLY A 134 8.97 4.06 1.55
C GLY A 134 10.41 3.96 1.04
N ARG A 135 11.35 3.52 1.87
CA ARG A 135 12.77 3.47 1.52
C ARG A 135 13.19 2.23 0.75
N LEU A 136 12.43 1.15 0.86
CA LEU A 136 12.79 -0.14 0.29
C LEU A 136 12.07 -0.42 -1.03
N ALA A 137 10.82 0.01 -1.16
CA ALA A 137 10.01 -0.23 -2.35
C ALA A 137 8.81 0.69 -2.41
N ILE A 138 8.15 0.76 -3.57
CA ILE A 138 6.86 1.43 -3.75
C ILE A 138 5.75 0.41 -3.50
N ILE A 139 4.89 0.66 -2.52
CA ILE A 139 3.70 -0.14 -2.26
C ILE A 139 2.63 0.26 -3.28
N THR A 140 2.10 -0.69 -4.03
CA THR A 140 1.04 -0.44 -5.04
C THR A 140 -0.32 -0.98 -4.61
N GLN A 141 -0.38 -2.12 -3.96
CA GLN A 141 -1.61 -2.65 -3.37
C GLN A 141 -1.32 -3.73 -2.32
#